data_e6009293f1777b1d5de09b2b8d7578af
#
_entry.id   e6009293f1777b1d5de09b2b8d7578af
#
_cell.length_a   1.000
_cell.length_b   1.000
_cell.length_c   1.000
_cell.angle_alpha   90.00
_cell.angle_beta   90.00
_cell.angle_gamma   90.00
#
_symmetry.space_group_name_H-M   'P 1'
#
loop_
_entity.id
_entity.type
_entity.pdbx_description
1 polymer ?
#
loop_
_entity_poly.entity_id
_entity_poly.type
_entity_poly.pdbx_seq_one_letter_code
_entity_poly.pdbx_strand_id
1 'polypeptide(L)'
;MTRLALLAMALLLHTSAGSHAAEITSVRIVVQNAPLAGSLYYDASAVWDVIKVGDRLMLVREPDNPHDIRAVRLEWQGRMLGYVPRRDNSDLARQMDHGARVEARITELHRAPNGRHRISYEIYVPLKP
;
A
#
# COMPACT_ATOMS: atom_id res chain seq x y z
N MET A 1 37.97 44.73 54.89
CA MET A 1 36.60 44.22 54.81
C MET A 1 36.34 43.73 53.39
N THR A 2 36.60 42.48 53.15
CA THR A 2 36.41 41.87 51.84
C THR A 2 35.13 41.07 51.85
N ARG A 3 34.15 41.51 51.05
CA ARG A 3 32.92 40.76 50.83
C ARG A 3 33.17 39.77 49.67
N LEU A 4 33.22 38.51 50.00
CA LEU A 4 33.26 37.41 49.07
C LEU A 4 31.85 37.21 48.49
N ALA A 5 31.67 37.51 47.20
CA ALA A 5 30.45 37.22 46.47
C ALA A 5 30.57 35.80 45.91
N LEU A 6 29.80 34.87 46.48
CA LEU A 6 29.61 33.52 45.94
C LEU A 6 28.65 33.57 44.75
N LEU A 7 29.16 33.43 43.55
CA LEU A 7 28.37 33.22 42.36
C LEU A 7 27.98 31.75 42.31
N ALA A 8 26.74 31.45 42.67
CA ALA A 8 26.15 30.13 42.45
C ALA A 8 25.76 30.00 40.96
N MET A 9 26.57 29.28 40.19
CA MET A 9 26.26 28.94 38.81
C MET A 9 25.31 27.71 38.81
N ALA A 10 24.03 27.98 38.63
CA ALA A 10 23.05 26.96 38.46
C ALA A 10 23.20 26.35 37.08
N LEU A 11 23.73 25.12 37.02
CA LEU A 11 23.84 24.32 35.81
C LEU A 11 22.47 23.71 35.53
N LEU A 12 21.71 24.33 34.62
CA LEU A 12 20.46 23.79 34.12
C LEU A 12 20.78 22.64 33.18
N LEU A 13 20.70 21.41 33.69
CA LEU A 13 20.67 20.20 32.88
C LEU A 13 19.34 20.16 32.13
N HIS A 14 19.38 20.56 30.86
CA HIS A 14 18.27 20.30 29.94
C HIS A 14 18.34 18.83 29.56
N THR A 15 17.60 17.99 30.25
CA THR A 15 17.30 16.62 29.79
C THR A 15 16.32 16.74 28.63
N SER A 16 16.84 16.69 27.40
CA SER A 16 16.01 16.44 26.22
C SER A 16 15.45 15.04 26.32
N ALA A 17 14.25 14.92 26.85
CA ALA A 17 13.46 13.72 26.69
C ALA A 17 13.15 13.57 25.20
N GLY A 18 13.99 12.82 24.48
CA GLY A 18 13.69 12.40 23.13
C GLY A 18 12.39 11.59 23.18
N SER A 19 11.30 12.20 22.75
CA SER A 19 10.06 11.48 22.51
C SER A 19 10.32 10.53 21.35
N HIS A 20 10.69 9.29 21.63
CA HIS A 20 10.61 8.21 20.67
C HIS A 20 9.11 7.94 20.50
N ALA A 21 8.51 8.59 19.52
CA ALA A 21 7.23 8.15 19.00
C ALA A 21 7.42 6.70 18.57
N ALA A 22 6.80 5.76 19.26
CA ALA A 22 6.78 4.38 18.84
C ALA A 22 6.22 4.36 17.43
N GLU A 23 7.03 3.98 16.43
CA GLU A 23 6.53 3.70 15.11
C GLU A 23 5.50 2.59 15.28
N ILE A 24 4.24 2.94 15.04
CA ILE A 24 3.17 1.94 15.02
C ILE A 24 3.41 1.13 13.75
N THR A 25 4.16 0.06 13.89
CA THR A 25 4.32 -0.92 12.83
C THR A 25 2.97 -1.57 12.64
N SER A 26 2.24 -1.15 11.62
CA SER A 26 0.97 -1.77 11.26
C SER A 26 1.23 -3.20 10.82
N VAL A 27 0.83 -4.16 11.64
CA VAL A 27 0.86 -5.57 11.26
C VAL A 27 -0.27 -5.81 10.26
N ARG A 28 0.05 -6.51 9.17
CA ARG A 28 -0.93 -6.91 8.14
C ARG A 28 -0.64 -8.33 7.70
N ILE A 29 -1.68 -9.04 7.30
CA ILE A 29 -1.56 -10.37 6.72
C ILE A 29 -1.65 -10.22 5.21
N VAL A 30 -0.58 -10.57 4.51
CA VAL A 30 -0.58 -10.66 3.06
C VAL A 30 -1.28 -11.95 2.66
N VAL A 31 -2.35 -11.83 1.90
CA VAL A 31 -3.16 -12.97 1.46
C VAL A 31 -2.91 -13.33 0.00
N GLN A 32 -2.34 -12.40 -0.77
CA GLN A 32 -2.03 -12.61 -2.18
C GLN A 32 -0.95 -11.66 -2.66
N ASN A 33 -0.07 -12.15 -3.50
CA ASN A 33 0.91 -11.35 -4.25
C ASN A 33 0.93 -11.85 -5.70
N ALA A 34 0.69 -10.97 -6.65
CA ALA A 34 0.56 -11.34 -8.05
C ALA A 34 0.91 -10.18 -9.00
N PRO A 35 1.29 -10.48 -10.25
CA PRO A 35 1.33 -9.48 -11.30
C PRO A 35 -0.08 -9.10 -11.73
N LEU A 36 -0.25 -7.85 -12.12
CA LEU A 36 -1.50 -7.33 -12.64
C LEU A 36 -1.81 -7.95 -14.01
N ALA A 37 -3.04 -8.43 -14.19
CA ALA A 37 -3.52 -8.93 -15.47
C ALA A 37 -4.15 -7.82 -16.30
N GLY A 38 -3.90 -7.84 -17.62
CA GLY A 38 -4.56 -6.93 -18.56
C GLY A 38 -4.06 -5.49 -18.57
N SER A 39 -2.95 -5.19 -17.90
CA SER A 39 -2.42 -3.82 -17.78
C SER A 39 -2.11 -3.15 -19.14
N LEU A 40 -1.93 -3.92 -20.19
CA LEU A 40 -1.71 -3.40 -21.55
C LEU A 40 -2.95 -2.75 -22.16
N TYR A 41 -4.14 -3.07 -21.66
CA TYR A 41 -5.42 -2.63 -22.23
C TYR A 41 -6.07 -1.48 -21.47
N TYR A 42 -5.46 -1.04 -20.36
CA TYR A 42 -6.02 -0.05 -19.47
C TYR A 42 -5.04 1.10 -19.20
N ASP A 43 -5.32 1.91 -18.21
CA ASP A 43 -4.62 3.16 -17.95
C ASP A 43 -3.20 3.02 -17.37
N ALA A 44 -2.68 1.80 -17.19
CA ALA A 44 -1.38 1.58 -16.56
C ALA A 44 -0.23 2.32 -17.26
N SER A 45 -0.24 2.36 -18.60
CA SER A 45 0.78 3.11 -19.34
C SER A 45 0.64 4.62 -19.17
N ALA A 46 -0.58 5.13 -19.06
CA ALA A 46 -0.85 6.55 -18.91
C ALA A 46 -0.40 7.11 -17.53
N VAL A 47 -0.37 6.26 -16.50
CA VAL A 47 -0.01 6.65 -15.15
C VAL A 47 1.38 6.17 -14.73
N TRP A 48 2.09 5.48 -15.60
CA TRP A 48 3.37 4.84 -15.29
C TRP A 48 4.40 5.78 -14.64
N ASP A 49 4.49 7.00 -15.13
CA ASP A 49 5.48 7.96 -14.65
C ASP A 49 5.14 8.57 -13.28
N VAL A 50 3.92 8.37 -12.79
CA VAL A 50 3.44 8.96 -11.54
C VAL A 50 3.14 7.95 -10.44
N ILE A 51 2.86 6.68 -10.80
CA ILE A 51 2.67 5.62 -9.80
C ILE A 51 3.99 5.24 -9.13
N LYS A 52 3.91 4.80 -7.88
CA LYS A 52 5.09 4.43 -7.06
C LYS A 52 4.84 3.13 -6.31
N VAL A 53 5.93 2.41 -6.03
CA VAL A 53 5.91 1.31 -5.07
C VAL A 53 5.38 1.83 -3.73
N GLY A 54 4.47 1.08 -3.12
CA GLY A 54 3.78 1.46 -1.90
C GLY A 54 2.45 2.18 -2.11
N ASP A 55 2.15 2.63 -3.32
CA ASP A 55 0.88 3.28 -3.62
C ASP A 55 -0.29 2.33 -3.38
N ARG A 56 -1.34 2.89 -2.79
CA ARG A 56 -2.58 2.17 -2.50
C ARG A 56 -3.35 1.91 -3.78
N LEU A 57 -3.88 0.70 -3.90
CA LEU A 57 -4.80 0.30 -4.97
C LEU A 57 -6.17 0.00 -4.37
N MET A 58 -7.21 0.39 -5.10
CA MET A 58 -8.59 0.06 -4.76
C MET A 58 -9.00 -1.23 -5.47
N LEU A 59 -9.58 -2.14 -4.71
CA LEU A 59 -10.17 -3.38 -5.20
C LEU A 59 -11.66 -3.15 -5.47
N VAL A 60 -12.08 -3.40 -6.71
CA VAL A 60 -13.47 -3.22 -7.12
C VAL A 60 -14.01 -4.54 -7.65
N ARG A 61 -15.01 -5.07 -6.97
CA ARG A 61 -15.70 -6.29 -7.36
C ARG A 61 -16.63 -6.03 -8.54
N GLU A 62 -16.57 -6.89 -9.56
CA GLU A 62 -17.41 -6.82 -10.77
C GLU A 62 -18.21 -8.12 -10.94
N PRO A 63 -19.28 -8.36 -10.16
CA PRO A 63 -20.07 -9.59 -10.25
C PRO A 63 -20.83 -9.72 -11.57
N ASP A 64 -21.06 -8.61 -12.27
CA ASP A 64 -21.76 -8.57 -13.55
C ASP A 64 -20.82 -8.55 -14.76
N ASN A 65 -19.53 -8.77 -14.55
CA ASN A 65 -18.57 -8.80 -15.65
C ASN A 65 -18.90 -9.96 -16.60
N PRO A 66 -19.16 -9.69 -17.89
CA PRO A 66 -19.60 -10.73 -18.83
C PRO A 66 -18.52 -11.77 -19.15
N HIS A 67 -17.25 -11.45 -18.92
CA HIS A 67 -16.12 -12.34 -19.18
C HIS A 67 -15.69 -13.14 -17.95
N ASP A 68 -15.99 -12.64 -16.75
CA ASP A 68 -15.62 -13.29 -15.51
C ASP A 68 -16.45 -12.76 -14.33
N ILE A 69 -17.42 -13.55 -13.88
CA ILE A 69 -18.28 -13.20 -12.74
C ILE A 69 -17.49 -13.06 -11.42
N ARG A 70 -16.24 -13.51 -11.38
CA ARG A 70 -15.33 -13.40 -10.23
C ARG A 70 -14.33 -12.27 -10.39
N ALA A 71 -14.48 -11.42 -11.39
CA ALA A 71 -13.56 -10.34 -11.66
C ALA A 71 -13.42 -9.39 -10.48
N VAL A 72 -12.18 -9.06 -10.18
CA VAL A 72 -11.80 -8.01 -9.23
C VAL A 72 -10.86 -7.04 -9.96
N ARG A 73 -11.33 -5.83 -10.13
CA ARG A 73 -10.59 -4.76 -10.79
C ARG A 73 -9.69 -4.04 -9.79
N LEU A 74 -8.53 -3.62 -10.25
CA LEU A 74 -7.59 -2.80 -9.49
C LEU A 74 -7.52 -1.40 -10.09
N GLU A 75 -7.73 -0.40 -9.23
CA GLU A 75 -7.68 1.01 -9.59
C GLU A 75 -6.64 1.77 -8.76
N TRP A 76 -6.00 2.73 -9.40
CA TRP A 76 -5.15 3.72 -8.76
C TRP A 76 -5.77 5.11 -8.95
N GLN A 77 -6.15 5.76 -7.85
CA GLN A 77 -6.78 7.09 -7.87
C GLN A 77 -7.95 7.20 -8.90
N GLY A 78 -8.82 6.20 -8.90
CA GLY A 78 -9.98 6.14 -9.82
C GLY A 78 -9.65 5.68 -11.24
N ARG A 79 -8.40 5.43 -11.57
CA ARG A 79 -7.98 4.95 -12.89
C ARG A 79 -7.79 3.44 -12.88
N MET A 80 -8.39 2.80 -13.86
CA MET A 80 -8.32 1.35 -13.99
C MET A 80 -6.93 0.91 -14.47
N LEU A 81 -6.26 0.09 -13.69
CA LEU A 81 -4.95 -0.48 -14.06
C LEU A 81 -5.05 -1.87 -14.66
N GLY A 82 -6.00 -2.66 -14.24
CA GLY A 82 -6.18 -4.04 -14.67
C GLY A 82 -6.95 -4.86 -13.65
N TYR A 83 -6.75 -6.18 -13.69
CA TYR A 83 -7.48 -7.15 -12.87
C TYR A 83 -6.55 -8.05 -12.07
N VAL A 84 -7.09 -8.60 -11.00
CA VAL A 84 -6.53 -9.79 -10.35
C VAL A 84 -6.59 -10.94 -11.36
N PRO A 85 -5.48 -11.70 -11.56
CA PRO A 85 -5.50 -12.84 -12.47
C PRO A 85 -6.61 -13.85 -12.15
N ARG A 86 -7.25 -14.41 -13.16
CA ARG A 86 -8.37 -15.36 -12.99
C ARG A 86 -8.03 -16.55 -12.10
N ARG A 87 -6.81 -17.05 -12.20
CA ARG A 87 -6.34 -18.18 -11.39
C ARG A 87 -6.33 -17.88 -9.88
N ASP A 88 -6.30 -16.58 -9.52
CA ASP A 88 -6.12 -16.11 -8.14
C ASP A 88 -7.34 -15.36 -7.59
N ASN A 89 -8.40 -15.19 -8.38
CA ASN A 89 -9.50 -14.30 -7.99
C ASN A 89 -10.69 -14.96 -7.29
N SER A 90 -10.82 -16.28 -7.37
CA SER A 90 -12.02 -16.98 -6.86
C SER A 90 -12.23 -16.79 -5.36
N ASP A 91 -11.20 -17.04 -4.57
CA ASP A 91 -11.29 -16.92 -3.11
C ASP A 91 -11.42 -15.46 -2.68
N LEU A 92 -10.71 -14.58 -3.34
CA LEU A 92 -10.80 -13.15 -3.10
C LEU A 92 -12.22 -12.62 -3.37
N ALA A 93 -12.77 -12.95 -4.53
CA ALA A 93 -14.13 -12.54 -4.89
C ALA A 93 -15.17 -13.04 -3.87
N ARG A 94 -15.05 -14.30 -3.45
CA ARG A 94 -15.93 -14.89 -2.44
C ARG A 94 -15.80 -14.15 -1.09
N GLN A 95 -14.59 -13.87 -0.64
CA GLN A 95 -14.37 -13.15 0.61
C GLN A 95 -14.91 -11.73 0.54
N MET A 96 -14.70 -11.02 -0.56
CA MET A 96 -15.26 -9.68 -0.77
C MET A 96 -16.79 -9.71 -0.78
N ASP A 97 -17.40 -10.70 -1.42
CA ASP A 97 -18.87 -10.88 -1.47
C ASP A 97 -19.46 -11.17 -0.07
N HIS A 98 -18.66 -11.73 0.84
CA HIS A 98 -19.03 -11.92 2.26
C HIS A 98 -18.62 -10.73 3.16
N GLY A 99 -18.22 -9.61 2.59
CA GLY A 99 -17.92 -8.38 3.33
C GLY A 99 -16.52 -8.29 3.93
N ALA A 100 -15.57 -9.13 3.48
CA ALA A 100 -14.19 -9.04 3.95
C ALA A 100 -13.58 -7.69 3.57
N ARG A 101 -12.88 -7.08 4.53
CA ARG A 101 -12.10 -5.85 4.30
C ARG A 101 -10.72 -6.25 3.82
N VAL A 102 -10.45 -5.98 2.56
CA VAL A 102 -9.15 -6.21 1.93
C VAL A 102 -8.63 -4.91 1.35
N GLU A 103 -7.33 -4.75 1.41
CA GLU A 103 -6.61 -3.60 0.84
C GLU A 103 -5.53 -4.10 -0.10
N ALA A 104 -5.09 -3.26 -1.02
CA ALA A 104 -4.02 -3.58 -1.94
C ALA A 104 -3.04 -2.43 -2.08
N ARG A 105 -1.79 -2.76 -2.44
CA ARG A 105 -0.76 -1.78 -2.75
C ARG A 105 0.21 -2.31 -3.79
N ILE A 106 0.86 -1.40 -4.49
CA ILE A 106 1.92 -1.72 -5.45
C ILE A 106 3.16 -2.18 -4.68
N THR A 107 3.70 -3.33 -5.08
CA THR A 107 4.94 -3.87 -4.52
C THR A 107 6.12 -3.76 -5.46
N GLU A 108 5.88 -3.75 -6.78
CA GLU A 108 6.94 -3.68 -7.77
C GLU A 108 6.46 -2.99 -9.05
N LEU A 109 7.33 -2.18 -9.61
CA LEU A 109 7.19 -1.58 -10.94
C LEU A 109 8.38 -1.99 -11.77
N HIS A 110 8.14 -2.72 -12.85
CA HIS A 110 9.19 -3.23 -13.72
C HIS A 110 8.92 -2.84 -15.18
N ARG A 111 9.96 -2.28 -15.82
CA ARG A 111 9.98 -2.08 -17.27
C ARG A 111 10.85 -3.16 -17.89
N ALA A 112 10.23 -4.06 -18.67
CA ALA A 112 10.96 -5.08 -19.40
C ALA A 112 11.79 -4.47 -20.52
N PRO A 113 12.86 -5.18 -21.01
CA PRO A 113 13.70 -4.70 -22.12
C PRO A 113 12.92 -4.39 -23.40
N ASN A 114 11.80 -5.05 -23.63
CA ASN A 114 10.89 -4.80 -24.75
C ASN A 114 9.95 -3.59 -24.54
N GLY A 115 10.17 -2.80 -23.49
CA GLY A 115 9.36 -1.63 -23.15
C GLY A 115 8.04 -1.94 -22.45
N ARG A 116 7.71 -3.20 -22.19
CA ARG A 116 6.50 -3.58 -21.45
C ARG A 116 6.60 -3.21 -20.00
N HIS A 117 5.54 -2.62 -19.47
CA HIS A 117 5.40 -2.32 -18.06
C HIS A 117 4.75 -3.49 -17.33
N ARG A 118 5.28 -3.83 -16.16
CA ARG A 118 4.70 -4.81 -15.25
C ARG A 118 4.50 -4.17 -13.88
N ILE A 119 3.30 -4.31 -13.37
CA ILE A 119 2.94 -3.87 -12.02
C ILE A 119 2.67 -5.12 -11.20
N SER A 120 3.38 -5.27 -10.09
CA SER A 120 3.07 -6.27 -9.08
C SER A 120 2.44 -5.61 -7.88
N TYR A 121 1.56 -6.31 -7.20
CA TYR A 121 0.82 -5.81 -6.05
C TYR A 121 0.65 -6.91 -5.01
N GLU A 122 0.37 -6.51 -3.80
CA GLU A 122 -0.09 -7.39 -2.74
C GLU A 122 -1.49 -7.00 -2.27
N ILE A 123 -2.27 -8.01 -1.92
CA ILE A 123 -3.55 -7.86 -1.22
C ILE A 123 -3.32 -8.28 0.22
N TYR A 124 -3.81 -7.51 1.15
CA TYR A 124 -3.64 -7.77 2.57
C TYR A 124 -4.90 -7.44 3.37
N VAL A 125 -5.01 -8.10 4.51
CA VAL A 125 -6.01 -7.77 5.53
C VAL A 125 -5.33 -6.89 6.58
N PRO A 126 -5.78 -5.64 6.75
CA PRO A 126 -5.26 -4.80 7.83
C PRO A 126 -5.71 -5.35 9.17
N LEU A 127 -4.77 -5.65 10.05
CA LEU A 127 -5.09 -5.95 11.43
C LEU A 127 -5.32 -4.63 12.16
N LYS A 128 -6.48 -4.48 12.77
CA LYS A 128 -6.72 -3.34 13.66
C LYS A 128 -5.79 -3.44 14.86
N PRO A 129 -5.19 -2.32 15.25
CA PRO A 129 -4.45 -2.28 16.51
C PRO A 129 -5.37 -2.53 17.70
#